data_e007b21a9873966a5ad66d400dbbedf6
#
_entry.id   e007b21a9873966a5ad66d400dbbedf6
#
_cell.length_a   1.000
_cell.length_b   1.000
_cell.length_c   1.000
_cell.angle_alpha   90.00
_cell.angle_beta   90.00
_cell.angle_gamma   90.00
#
_symmetry.space_group_name_H-M   'P 1'
#
loop_
_entity.id
_entity.type
_entity.pdbx_description
1 polymer ?
#
loop_
_entity_poly.entity_id
_entity_poly.type
_entity_poly.pdbx_seq_one_letter_code
_entity_poly.pdbx_strand_id
1 'polypeptide(L)'
;WDAQPGTANDYFEPRTKGRYYQLPGNAMTGGFISSDYRRRFALDLEGSRRWFSTDGRRVAYMSVSPRFRFTNKLSAIYSFWTENKNNDVGFVARKSDSVYLGTRKLQTTVNSLYASYIFTRTMSLALDARHYWAQANYSHYDYLDADGTLKNTGYTNNHNTNFNSFNLFMNFIWQFRPGSEMSIVYQNSVFTNGTTLATDYVSNLRNNLQAPQSNSLSLKVIYYLDYQTIANAI
;
A
#
# COMPACT_ATOMS: atom_id res chain seq x y z
N TRP A 1 21.41 -7.99 -5.81
CA TRP A 1 20.96 -9.32 -6.25
C TRP A 1 20.83 -10.26 -5.06
N ASP A 2 19.95 -11.23 -5.16
CA ASP A 2 19.71 -12.27 -4.16
C ASP A 2 19.36 -13.56 -4.91
N ALA A 3 19.81 -14.72 -4.41
CA ALA A 3 19.54 -16.02 -5.02
C ALA A 3 19.37 -17.11 -3.97
N GLN A 4 18.34 -17.92 -4.14
CA GLN A 4 18.07 -19.14 -3.39
C GLN A 4 17.97 -20.30 -4.40
N PRO A 5 19.05 -21.05 -4.65
CA PRO A 5 19.10 -22.03 -5.74
C PRO A 5 18.25 -23.29 -5.50
N GLY A 6 17.95 -23.61 -4.24
CA GLY A 6 17.14 -24.77 -3.86
C GLY A 6 15.72 -24.39 -3.43
N THR A 7 14.89 -25.41 -3.16
CA THR A 7 13.58 -25.23 -2.55
C THR A 7 13.71 -24.82 -1.07
N ALA A 8 12.75 -24.04 -0.56
CA ALA A 8 12.64 -23.72 0.85
C ALA A 8 11.24 -24.08 1.36
N ASN A 9 11.13 -24.36 2.64
CA ASN A 9 9.83 -24.59 3.27
C ASN A 9 9.24 -23.29 3.74
N ASP A 10 8.14 -22.87 3.11
CA ASP A 10 7.34 -21.73 3.53
C ASP A 10 6.23 -22.20 4.48
N TYR A 11 6.39 -21.91 5.77
CA TYR A 11 5.42 -22.23 6.83
C TYR A 11 4.35 -21.15 7.01
N PHE A 12 4.50 -20.01 6.33
CA PHE A 12 3.60 -18.88 6.47
C PHE A 12 2.40 -18.96 5.52
N GLU A 13 2.65 -19.26 4.24
CA GLU A 13 1.59 -19.25 3.22
C GLU A 13 0.46 -20.25 3.49
N PRO A 14 0.68 -21.48 4.02
CA PRO A 14 -0.40 -22.41 4.32
C PRO A 14 -1.36 -21.96 5.43
N ARG A 15 -1.00 -20.95 6.23
CA ARG A 15 -1.80 -20.42 7.36
C ARG A 15 -2.29 -21.52 8.32
N THR A 16 -1.57 -22.62 8.39
CA THR A 16 -1.91 -23.80 9.19
C THR A 16 -0.67 -24.31 9.91
N LYS A 17 -0.75 -24.40 11.24
CA LYS A 17 0.37 -24.85 12.09
C LYS A 17 0.90 -26.21 11.62
N GLY A 18 2.22 -26.31 11.46
CA GLY A 18 2.91 -27.55 11.08
C GLY A 18 2.82 -27.89 9.58
N ARG A 19 2.10 -27.10 8.77
CA ARG A 19 2.08 -27.27 7.31
C ARG A 19 3.04 -26.28 6.66
N TYR A 20 3.68 -26.69 5.57
CA TYR A 20 4.56 -25.84 4.77
C TYR A 20 4.29 -26.06 3.28
N TYR A 21 4.57 -25.05 2.50
CA TYR A 21 4.59 -25.09 1.04
C TYR A 21 6.06 -25.08 0.58
N GLN A 22 6.41 -25.97 -0.36
CA GLN A 22 7.74 -25.97 -0.96
C GLN A 22 7.88 -24.81 -1.95
N LEU A 23 8.45 -23.69 -1.48
CA LEU A 23 8.78 -22.55 -2.33
C LEU A 23 9.90 -22.93 -3.28
N PRO A 24 9.73 -22.78 -4.62
CA PRO A 24 10.76 -23.09 -5.60
C PRO A 24 12.00 -22.21 -5.43
N GLY A 25 13.13 -22.71 -5.86
CA GLY A 25 14.35 -21.93 -5.99
C GLY A 25 14.11 -20.67 -6.80
N ASN A 26 14.80 -19.58 -6.46
CA ASN A 26 14.56 -18.29 -7.09
C ASN A 26 15.81 -17.41 -7.09
N ALA A 27 15.79 -16.40 -7.97
CA ALA A 27 16.82 -15.37 -8.04
C ALA A 27 16.17 -14.00 -8.29
N MET A 28 16.72 -12.96 -7.69
CA MET A 28 16.27 -11.59 -7.83
C MET A 28 17.41 -10.67 -8.24
N THR A 29 17.09 -9.70 -9.11
CA THR A 29 17.93 -8.54 -9.34
C THR A 29 17.09 -7.27 -9.23
N GLY A 30 17.70 -6.19 -8.82
CA GLY A 30 17.04 -4.89 -8.68
C GLY A 30 18.05 -3.79 -8.40
N GLY A 31 17.54 -2.56 -8.36
CA GLY A 31 18.34 -1.39 -8.06
C GLY A 31 17.46 -0.17 -7.81
N PHE A 32 18.11 0.88 -7.33
CA PHE A 32 17.47 2.18 -7.09
C PHE A 32 18.40 3.32 -7.54
N ILE A 33 17.77 4.43 -7.85
CA ILE A 33 18.43 5.71 -8.17
C ILE A 33 17.71 6.80 -7.39
N SER A 34 18.47 7.61 -6.66
CA SER A 34 17.98 8.80 -5.98
C SER A 34 18.74 10.02 -6.44
N SER A 35 18.03 11.07 -6.78
CA SER A 35 18.62 12.35 -7.18
C SER A 35 18.83 13.31 -6.00
N ASP A 36 19.47 14.45 -6.20
CA ASP A 36 19.76 15.45 -5.16
C ASP A 36 18.50 16.17 -4.67
N TYR A 37 18.04 15.86 -3.45
CA TYR A 37 16.86 16.47 -2.81
C TYR A 37 17.01 17.95 -2.45
N ARG A 38 18.19 18.54 -2.56
CA ARG A 38 18.39 20.00 -2.39
C ARG A 38 17.84 20.78 -3.57
N ARG A 39 17.63 20.12 -4.70
CA ARG A 39 17.08 20.75 -5.92
C ARG A 39 15.57 20.95 -5.82
N ARG A 40 15.03 21.83 -6.68
CA ARG A 40 13.58 22.06 -6.76
C ARG A 40 12.81 20.84 -7.26
N PHE A 41 13.45 20.03 -8.09
CA PHE A 41 12.96 18.75 -8.55
C PHE A 41 13.96 17.67 -8.15
N ALA A 42 13.45 16.61 -7.56
CA ALA A 42 14.19 15.40 -7.28
C ALA A 42 13.34 14.18 -7.65
N LEU A 43 13.99 13.06 -7.96
CA LEU A 43 13.36 11.84 -8.43
C LEU A 43 14.02 10.64 -7.76
N ASP A 44 13.18 9.75 -7.23
CA ASP A 44 13.58 8.41 -6.82
C ASP A 44 12.96 7.40 -7.80
N LEU A 45 13.77 6.47 -8.23
CA LEU A 45 13.38 5.32 -9.05
C LEU A 45 13.88 4.05 -8.37
N GLU A 46 13.03 3.05 -8.28
CA GLU A 46 13.38 1.75 -7.74
C GLU A 46 12.68 0.66 -8.54
N GLY A 47 13.31 -0.50 -8.69
CA GLY A 47 12.67 -1.64 -9.31
C GLY A 47 13.45 -2.91 -9.08
N SER A 48 12.73 -4.03 -9.09
CA SER A 48 13.34 -5.36 -9.06
C SER A 48 12.53 -6.39 -9.84
N ARG A 49 13.19 -7.47 -10.15
CA ARG A 49 12.56 -8.64 -10.76
C ARG A 49 13.11 -9.91 -10.12
N ARG A 50 12.17 -10.80 -9.76
CA ARG A 50 12.45 -12.13 -9.22
C ARG A 50 11.92 -13.20 -10.17
N TRP A 51 12.72 -14.18 -10.45
CA TRP A 51 12.39 -15.37 -11.24
C TRP A 51 12.44 -16.58 -10.33
N PHE A 52 11.57 -17.55 -10.61
CA PHE A 52 11.53 -18.82 -9.90
C PHE A 52 11.90 -19.95 -10.85
N SER A 53 12.37 -21.06 -10.31
CA SER A 53 12.66 -22.27 -11.07
C SER A 53 11.41 -22.97 -11.63
N THR A 54 10.21 -22.54 -11.21
CA THR A 54 8.93 -22.98 -11.75
C THR A 54 8.55 -22.13 -12.95
N ASP A 55 8.06 -22.77 -14.02
CA ASP A 55 7.69 -22.11 -15.26
C ASP A 55 6.68 -20.97 -15.08
N GLY A 56 7.02 -19.83 -15.67
CA GLY A 56 6.18 -18.64 -15.70
C GLY A 56 6.00 -17.92 -14.35
N ARG A 57 6.51 -18.47 -13.24
CA ARG A 57 6.42 -17.77 -11.94
C ARG A 57 7.46 -16.67 -11.88
N ARG A 58 6.98 -15.45 -11.66
CA ARG A 58 7.84 -14.26 -11.57
C ARG A 58 7.16 -13.16 -10.78
N VAL A 59 7.98 -12.34 -10.13
CA VAL A 59 7.56 -11.10 -9.47
C VAL A 59 8.36 -9.95 -10.06
N ALA A 60 7.71 -8.84 -10.33
CA ALA A 60 8.37 -7.59 -10.70
C ALA A 60 7.69 -6.44 -9.97
N TYR A 61 8.48 -5.52 -9.40
CA TYR A 61 7.95 -4.27 -8.90
C TYR A 61 8.73 -3.07 -9.45
N MET A 62 8.07 -1.93 -9.43
CA MET A 62 8.62 -0.63 -9.80
C MET A 62 8.05 0.45 -8.89
N SER A 63 8.89 1.39 -8.50
CA SER A 63 8.52 2.61 -7.78
C SER A 63 9.09 3.83 -8.45
N VAL A 64 8.28 4.90 -8.54
CA VAL A 64 8.66 6.20 -9.09
C VAL A 64 8.14 7.28 -8.14
N SER A 65 9.04 8.11 -7.59
CA SER A 65 8.68 9.12 -6.60
C SER A 65 9.29 10.48 -6.93
N PRO A 66 8.64 11.26 -7.82
CA PRO A 66 9.02 12.65 -8.05
C PRO A 66 8.68 13.54 -6.86
N ARG A 67 9.61 14.43 -6.53
CA ARG A 67 9.50 15.44 -5.48
C ARG A 67 9.61 16.82 -6.10
N PHE A 68 8.66 17.68 -5.79
CA PHE A 68 8.60 19.06 -6.30
C PHE A 68 8.62 20.07 -5.15
N ARG A 69 9.57 20.97 -5.18
CA ARG A 69 9.56 22.17 -4.37
C ARG A 69 9.21 23.35 -5.28
N PHE A 70 7.91 23.63 -5.40
CA PHE A 70 7.40 24.70 -6.27
C PHE A 70 7.87 26.07 -5.81
N THR A 71 7.80 26.29 -4.49
CA THR A 71 8.26 27.50 -3.82
C THR A 71 8.87 27.14 -2.46
N ASN A 72 9.35 28.12 -1.70
CA ASN A 72 9.77 27.92 -0.31
C ASN A 72 8.58 27.58 0.63
N LYS A 73 7.34 27.74 0.15
CA LYS A 73 6.11 27.50 0.92
C LYS A 73 5.32 26.27 0.43
N LEU A 74 5.51 25.84 -0.82
CA LEU A 74 4.74 24.76 -1.43
C LEU A 74 5.67 23.64 -1.90
N SER A 75 5.47 22.46 -1.39
CA SER A 75 6.12 21.23 -1.84
C SER A 75 5.11 20.09 -2.02
N ALA A 76 5.42 19.18 -2.93
CA ALA A 76 4.66 17.96 -3.12
C ALA A 76 5.58 16.79 -3.45
N ILE A 77 5.17 15.60 -3.03
CA ILE A 77 5.78 14.33 -3.36
C ILE A 77 4.65 13.44 -3.90
N TYR A 78 4.80 12.99 -5.12
CA TYR A 78 3.96 11.93 -5.66
C TYR A 78 4.74 10.63 -5.63
N SER A 79 4.12 9.52 -5.26
CA SER A 79 4.73 8.19 -5.28
C SER A 79 3.80 7.21 -5.98
N PHE A 80 4.30 6.62 -7.02
CA PHE A 80 3.70 5.49 -7.72
C PHE A 80 4.48 4.24 -7.40
N TRP A 81 3.81 3.19 -6.96
CA TRP A 81 4.39 1.88 -6.74
C TRP A 81 3.48 0.80 -7.35
N THR A 82 4.06 -0.15 -8.05
CA THR A 82 3.31 -1.29 -8.59
C THR A 82 4.11 -2.58 -8.48
N GLU A 83 3.43 -3.67 -8.12
CA GLU A 83 3.96 -5.03 -8.09
C GLU A 83 3.06 -5.96 -8.90
N ASN A 84 3.68 -6.79 -9.72
CA ASN A 84 3.00 -7.81 -10.50
C ASN A 84 3.64 -9.17 -10.18
N LYS A 85 2.81 -10.11 -9.69
CA LYS A 85 3.18 -11.52 -9.48
C LYS A 85 2.42 -12.38 -10.46
N ASN A 86 3.14 -13.08 -11.32
CA ASN A 86 2.56 -14.05 -12.23
C ASN A 86 2.80 -15.45 -11.68
N ASN A 87 1.80 -16.35 -11.82
CA ASN A 87 1.80 -17.70 -11.27
C ASN A 87 2.21 -17.71 -9.78
N ASP A 88 1.75 -16.67 -9.03
CA ASP A 88 1.90 -16.62 -7.58
C ASP A 88 1.02 -17.71 -6.95
N VAL A 89 1.54 -18.35 -5.92
CA VAL A 89 0.81 -19.35 -5.15
C VAL A 89 0.44 -18.76 -3.81
N GLY A 90 -0.86 -18.78 -3.49
CA GLY A 90 -1.36 -18.20 -2.26
C GLY A 90 -2.50 -19.00 -1.63
N PHE A 91 -2.64 -18.84 -0.31
CA PHE A 91 -3.71 -19.47 0.46
C PHE A 91 -5.10 -19.06 -0.05
N VAL A 92 -5.97 -20.06 -0.16
CA VAL A 92 -7.35 -19.88 -0.62
C VAL A 92 -8.34 -20.24 0.47
N ALA A 93 -8.28 -21.46 0.95
CA ALA A 93 -9.23 -21.97 1.93
C ALA A 93 -8.63 -23.14 2.73
N ARG A 94 -9.24 -23.41 3.87
CA ARG A 94 -9.06 -24.66 4.61
C ARG A 94 -10.42 -25.35 4.74
N LYS A 95 -10.47 -26.63 4.38
CA LYS A 95 -11.66 -27.49 4.57
C LYS A 95 -11.22 -28.73 5.34
N SER A 96 -11.77 -28.92 6.53
CA SER A 96 -11.29 -29.96 7.48
C SER A 96 -9.77 -29.85 7.65
N ASP A 97 -9.03 -30.91 7.32
CA ASP A 97 -7.56 -30.95 7.39
C ASP A 97 -6.85 -30.58 6.07
N SER A 98 -7.61 -30.31 5.01
CA SER A 98 -7.06 -29.98 3.70
C SER A 98 -6.86 -28.47 3.55
N VAL A 99 -5.65 -28.08 3.19
CA VAL A 99 -5.29 -26.70 2.86
C VAL A 99 -5.28 -26.55 1.34
N TYR A 100 -6.02 -25.56 0.85
CA TYR A 100 -6.10 -25.24 -0.58
C TYR A 100 -5.28 -23.98 -0.87
N LEU A 101 -4.39 -24.08 -1.84
CA LEU A 101 -3.64 -22.96 -2.40
C LEU A 101 -4.13 -22.73 -3.83
N GLY A 102 -4.01 -21.51 -4.30
CA GLY A 102 -4.40 -21.17 -5.67
C GLY A 102 -3.27 -20.47 -6.39
N THR A 103 -3.08 -20.85 -7.65
CA THR A 103 -2.17 -20.14 -8.58
C THR A 103 -2.92 -18.95 -9.18
N ARG A 104 -2.31 -17.77 -9.07
CA ARG A 104 -2.95 -16.50 -9.40
C ARG A 104 -2.00 -15.52 -10.09
N LYS A 105 -2.57 -14.61 -10.83
CA LYS A 105 -1.92 -13.33 -11.16
C LYS A 105 -2.35 -12.33 -10.08
N LEU A 106 -1.39 -11.82 -9.31
CA LEU A 106 -1.61 -10.78 -8.31
C LEU A 106 -1.00 -9.47 -8.82
N GLN A 107 -1.81 -8.43 -8.87
CA GLN A 107 -1.37 -7.07 -9.21
C GLN A 107 -1.71 -6.14 -8.06
N THR A 108 -0.73 -5.36 -7.63
CA THR A 108 -0.92 -4.31 -6.62
C THR A 108 -0.40 -3.00 -7.18
N THR A 109 -1.16 -1.93 -7.00
CA THR A 109 -0.79 -0.57 -7.42
C THR A 109 -1.11 0.40 -6.28
N VAL A 110 -0.15 1.23 -5.93
CA VAL A 110 -0.30 2.26 -4.91
C VAL A 110 0.07 3.61 -5.52
N ASN A 111 -0.84 4.56 -5.39
CA ASN A 111 -0.58 5.96 -5.71
C ASN A 111 -0.70 6.76 -4.42
N SER A 112 0.30 7.57 -4.11
CA SER A 112 0.29 8.45 -2.94
C SER A 112 0.69 9.86 -3.35
N LEU A 113 0.01 10.85 -2.80
CA LEU A 113 0.33 12.26 -2.95
C LEU A 113 0.45 12.89 -1.58
N TYR A 114 1.63 13.36 -1.24
CA TYR A 114 1.84 14.22 -0.10
C TYR A 114 2.07 15.64 -0.59
N ALA A 115 1.37 16.62 -0.02
CA ALA A 115 1.58 18.04 -0.30
C ALA A 115 1.60 18.84 1.00
N SER A 116 2.44 19.87 1.05
CA SER A 116 2.54 20.75 2.20
C SER A 116 2.58 22.21 1.72
N TYR A 117 1.75 23.03 2.35
CA TYR A 117 1.71 24.48 2.10
C TYR A 117 1.86 25.28 3.40
N ILE A 118 2.81 26.22 3.40
CA ILE A 118 3.10 27.11 4.52
C ILE A 118 2.51 28.49 4.17
N PHE A 119 1.39 28.85 4.80
CA PHE A 119 0.75 30.18 4.61
C PHE A 119 1.60 31.27 5.23
N THR A 120 1.96 31.09 6.51
CA THR A 120 2.79 31.99 7.30
C THR A 120 3.77 31.18 8.15
N ARG A 121 4.60 31.86 8.97
CA ARG A 121 5.50 31.17 9.91
C ARG A 121 4.77 30.34 10.97
N THR A 122 3.48 30.61 11.19
CA THR A 122 2.65 29.99 12.23
C THR A 122 1.46 29.21 11.66
N MET A 123 1.28 29.17 10.33
CA MET A 123 0.15 28.49 9.68
C MET A 123 0.63 27.57 8.57
N SER A 124 0.19 26.33 8.59
CA SER A 124 0.49 25.33 7.56
C SER A 124 -0.68 24.38 7.31
N LEU A 125 -0.71 23.81 6.12
CA LEU A 125 -1.61 22.75 5.70
C LEU A 125 -0.79 21.61 5.12
N ALA A 126 -1.02 20.41 5.59
CA ALA A 126 -0.51 19.18 5.00
C ALA A 126 -1.67 18.33 4.47
N LEU A 127 -1.44 17.69 3.33
CA LEU A 127 -2.36 16.76 2.69
C LEU A 127 -1.60 15.48 2.40
N ASP A 128 -2.22 14.33 2.74
CA ASP A 128 -1.79 12.99 2.36
C ASP A 128 -2.97 12.27 1.73
N ALA A 129 -2.84 11.88 0.47
CA ALA A 129 -3.83 11.11 -0.26
C ALA A 129 -3.21 9.83 -0.78
N ARG A 130 -3.84 8.68 -0.50
CA ARG A 130 -3.34 7.38 -0.93
C ARG A 130 -4.46 6.52 -1.50
N HIS A 131 -4.23 6.00 -2.70
CA HIS A 131 -5.04 4.95 -3.30
C HIS A 131 -4.24 3.66 -3.38
N TYR A 132 -4.74 2.62 -2.73
CA TYR A 132 -4.24 1.25 -2.78
C TYR A 132 -5.24 0.40 -3.58
N TRP A 133 -4.75 -0.26 -4.61
CA TRP A 133 -5.52 -1.20 -5.42
C TRP A 133 -4.77 -2.53 -5.52
N ALA A 134 -5.43 -3.62 -5.16
CA ALA A 134 -4.90 -4.97 -5.31
C ALA A 134 -5.95 -5.88 -5.92
N GLN A 135 -5.58 -6.61 -6.96
CA GLN A 135 -6.44 -7.62 -7.54
C GLN A 135 -5.72 -8.96 -7.73
N ALA A 136 -6.43 -10.03 -7.44
CA ALA A 136 -5.97 -11.39 -7.63
C ALA A 136 -6.90 -12.12 -8.60
N ASN A 137 -6.33 -12.66 -9.68
CA ASN A 137 -7.02 -13.46 -10.67
C ASN A 137 -6.48 -14.89 -10.59
N TYR A 138 -7.30 -15.82 -10.11
CA TYR A 138 -6.94 -17.21 -9.92
C TYR A 138 -7.16 -18.01 -11.20
N SER A 139 -6.16 -18.81 -11.59
CA SER A 139 -6.20 -19.68 -12.77
C SER A 139 -6.58 -21.12 -12.42
N HIS A 140 -6.11 -21.64 -11.28
CA HIS A 140 -6.44 -22.97 -10.77
C HIS A 140 -6.16 -23.09 -9.28
N TYR A 141 -6.62 -24.19 -8.70
CA TYR A 141 -6.49 -24.48 -7.26
C TYR A 141 -5.92 -25.88 -7.05
N ASP A 142 -5.06 -25.99 -6.05
CA ASP A 142 -4.42 -27.22 -5.65
C ASP A 142 -4.62 -27.46 -4.15
N TYR A 143 -4.58 -28.70 -3.70
CA TYR A 143 -4.44 -28.96 -2.28
C TYR A 143 -2.97 -29.13 -1.91
N LEU A 144 -2.64 -28.74 -0.70
CA LEU A 144 -1.29 -28.86 -0.17
C LEU A 144 -1.10 -30.24 0.43
N ASP A 145 -0.21 -31.03 -0.15
CA ASP A 145 0.13 -32.37 0.38
C ASP A 145 0.98 -32.28 1.66
N ALA A 146 1.16 -33.38 2.35
CA ALA A 146 1.91 -33.47 3.60
C ALA A 146 3.41 -33.13 3.40
N ASP A 147 3.95 -33.43 2.23
CA ASP A 147 5.33 -33.15 1.83
C ASP A 147 5.57 -31.71 1.36
N GLY A 148 4.54 -30.83 1.43
CA GLY A 148 4.63 -29.44 1.00
C GLY A 148 4.48 -29.21 -0.50
N THR A 149 4.20 -30.27 -1.29
CA THR A 149 3.91 -30.16 -2.72
C THR A 149 2.45 -29.88 -3.00
N LEU A 150 2.15 -29.39 -4.20
CA LEU A 150 0.80 -29.09 -4.66
C LEU A 150 0.27 -30.25 -5.51
N LYS A 151 -0.96 -30.66 -5.23
CA LYS A 151 -1.69 -31.70 -5.96
C LYS A 151 -2.96 -31.13 -6.53
N ASN A 152 -3.21 -31.42 -7.81
CA ASN A 152 -4.41 -30.97 -8.50
C ASN A 152 -5.68 -31.40 -7.75
N THR A 153 -6.68 -30.54 -7.76
CA THR A 153 -7.99 -30.74 -7.14
C THR A 153 -9.10 -30.29 -8.07
N GLY A 154 -10.27 -30.89 -7.93
CA GLY A 154 -11.49 -30.45 -8.62
C GLY A 154 -12.15 -29.20 -7.99
N TYR A 155 -11.43 -28.44 -7.17
CA TYR A 155 -11.96 -27.22 -6.54
C TYR A 155 -12.12 -26.09 -7.56
N THR A 156 -13.31 -25.49 -7.63
CA THR A 156 -13.66 -24.52 -8.69
C THR A 156 -14.31 -23.22 -8.18
N ASN A 157 -14.38 -23.03 -6.83
CA ASN A 157 -14.99 -21.80 -6.29
C ASN A 157 -14.17 -20.57 -6.71
N ASN A 158 -14.87 -19.49 -7.05
CA ASN A 158 -14.23 -18.25 -7.42
C ASN A 158 -13.66 -17.53 -6.16
N HIS A 159 -12.34 -17.32 -6.15
CA HIS A 159 -11.63 -16.55 -5.14
C HIS A 159 -10.97 -15.29 -5.71
N ASN A 160 -11.34 -14.89 -6.92
CA ASN A 160 -10.87 -13.61 -7.46
C ASN A 160 -11.20 -12.49 -6.48
N THR A 161 -10.29 -11.55 -6.38
CA THR A 161 -10.49 -10.36 -5.54
C THR A 161 -10.09 -9.09 -6.27
N ASN A 162 -10.84 -8.03 -6.03
CA ASN A 162 -10.52 -6.67 -6.43
C ASN A 162 -10.76 -5.78 -5.22
N PHE A 163 -9.67 -5.46 -4.52
CA PHE A 163 -9.68 -4.66 -3.30
C PHE A 163 -9.14 -3.27 -3.59
N ASN A 164 -9.87 -2.25 -3.13
CA ASN A 164 -9.46 -0.85 -3.21
C ASN A 164 -9.61 -0.18 -1.85
N SER A 165 -8.66 0.67 -1.52
CA SER A 165 -8.72 1.56 -0.37
C SER A 165 -8.20 2.93 -0.78
N PHE A 166 -9.05 3.95 -0.69
CA PHE A 166 -8.65 5.35 -0.83
C PHE A 166 -8.73 6.02 0.54
N ASN A 167 -7.68 6.74 0.89
CA ASN A 167 -7.59 7.51 2.14
C ASN A 167 -7.10 8.92 1.81
N LEU A 168 -7.76 9.91 2.39
CA LEU A 168 -7.35 11.30 2.37
C LEU A 168 -7.23 11.80 3.80
N PHE A 169 -6.09 12.40 4.12
CA PHE A 169 -5.82 13.04 5.39
C PHE A 169 -5.38 14.48 5.13
N MET A 170 -6.04 15.43 5.76
CA MET A 170 -5.67 16.85 5.72
C MET A 170 -5.49 17.35 7.15
N ASN A 171 -4.40 18.05 7.39
CA ASN A 171 -4.08 18.63 8.69
C ASN A 171 -3.69 20.10 8.52
N PHE A 172 -4.53 20.98 9.05
CA PHE A 172 -4.26 22.41 9.15
C PHE A 172 -3.82 22.72 10.58
N ILE A 173 -2.69 23.42 10.72
CA ILE A 173 -2.13 23.83 12.01
C ILE A 173 -1.99 25.34 12.01
N TRP A 174 -2.43 26.00 13.09
CA TRP A 174 -2.26 27.42 13.34
C TRP A 174 -1.80 27.68 14.78
N GLN A 175 -0.56 28.13 14.92
CA GLN A 175 -0.02 28.64 16.18
C GLN A 175 -0.42 30.11 16.31
N PHE A 176 -1.51 30.42 17.00
CA PHE A 176 -2.04 31.78 17.13
C PHE A 176 -1.36 32.60 18.23
N ARG A 177 -0.66 31.95 19.19
CA ARG A 177 0.19 32.55 20.22
C ARG A 177 1.34 31.58 20.57
N PRO A 178 2.42 32.06 21.18
CA PRO A 178 3.44 31.15 21.76
C PRO A 178 2.80 30.13 22.71
N GLY A 179 3.05 28.85 22.47
CA GLY A 179 2.46 27.74 23.23
C GLY A 179 1.00 27.44 22.96
N SER A 180 0.29 28.22 22.13
CA SER A 180 -1.13 28.05 21.81
C SER A 180 -1.33 27.72 20.34
N GLU A 181 -2.08 26.63 20.08
CA GLU A 181 -2.23 26.04 18.75
C GLU A 181 -3.65 25.59 18.49
N MET A 182 -4.12 25.74 17.28
CA MET A 182 -5.33 25.11 16.76
C MET A 182 -4.94 24.15 15.65
N SER A 183 -5.46 22.93 15.70
CA SER A 183 -5.33 21.93 14.66
C SER A 183 -6.70 21.48 14.18
N ILE A 184 -6.90 21.48 12.86
CA ILE A 184 -8.09 20.95 12.20
C ILE A 184 -7.64 19.78 11.35
N VAL A 185 -8.20 18.60 11.64
CA VAL A 185 -7.90 17.36 10.91
C VAL A 185 -9.15 16.89 10.20
N TYR A 186 -9.08 16.73 8.89
CA TYR A 186 -10.10 16.06 8.09
C TYR A 186 -9.53 14.74 7.56
N GLN A 187 -10.36 13.69 7.69
CA GLN A 187 -10.06 12.36 7.16
C GLN A 187 -11.23 11.88 6.32
N ASN A 188 -10.91 11.30 5.16
CA ASN A 188 -11.85 10.57 4.34
C ASN A 188 -11.28 9.18 4.05
N SER A 189 -12.12 8.17 4.11
CA SER A 189 -11.73 6.78 3.86
C SER A 189 -12.83 6.08 3.08
N VAL A 190 -12.44 5.42 2.00
CA VAL A 190 -13.30 4.62 1.13
C VAL A 190 -12.61 3.30 0.87
N PHE A 191 -13.33 2.21 1.01
CA PHE A 191 -12.81 0.92 0.58
C PHE A 191 -13.88 0.12 -0.16
N THR A 192 -13.46 -0.68 -1.13
CA THR A 192 -14.31 -1.64 -1.84
C THR A 192 -13.59 -2.97 -1.94
N ASN A 193 -14.36 -4.04 -1.85
CA ASN A 193 -13.87 -5.40 -2.05
C ASN A 193 -14.93 -6.20 -2.83
N GLY A 194 -14.51 -6.89 -3.86
CA GLY A 194 -15.38 -7.68 -4.71
C GLY A 194 -14.61 -8.75 -5.48
N THR A 195 -15.32 -9.57 -6.21
CA THR A 195 -14.76 -10.65 -7.04
C THR A 195 -14.63 -10.28 -8.51
N THR A 196 -15.23 -9.17 -8.94
CA THR A 196 -15.15 -8.66 -10.32
C THR A 196 -13.83 -7.91 -10.51
N LEU A 197 -13.01 -8.41 -11.40
CA LEU A 197 -11.72 -7.80 -11.71
C LEU A 197 -11.92 -6.52 -12.53
N ALA A 198 -11.15 -5.50 -12.22
CA ALA A 198 -11.15 -4.26 -12.98
C ALA A 198 -10.24 -4.39 -14.23
N THR A 199 -10.68 -3.81 -15.33
CA THR A 199 -9.94 -3.83 -16.60
C THR A 199 -8.95 -2.67 -16.71
N ASP A 200 -9.26 -1.52 -16.09
CA ASP A 200 -8.42 -0.33 -16.10
C ASP A 200 -8.42 0.41 -14.77
N TYR A 201 -7.35 1.18 -14.54
CA TYR A 201 -7.13 1.91 -13.30
C TYR A 201 -8.14 3.05 -13.06
N VAL A 202 -8.45 3.82 -14.11
CA VAL A 202 -9.26 5.05 -13.97
C VAL A 202 -10.71 4.70 -13.61
N SER A 203 -11.30 3.74 -14.31
CA SER A 203 -12.65 3.24 -14.02
C SER A 203 -12.71 2.61 -12.63
N ASN A 204 -11.68 1.85 -12.24
CA ASN A 204 -11.59 1.24 -10.92
C ASN A 204 -11.54 2.30 -9.80
N LEU A 205 -10.68 3.32 -9.93
CA LEU A 205 -10.60 4.42 -8.97
C LEU A 205 -11.92 5.20 -8.88
N ARG A 206 -12.54 5.50 -10.02
CA ARG A 206 -13.85 6.18 -10.07
C ARG A 206 -14.91 5.39 -9.31
N ASN A 207 -15.01 4.09 -9.56
CA ASN A 207 -15.97 3.21 -8.88
C ASN A 207 -15.71 3.17 -7.37
N ASN A 208 -14.43 3.13 -6.96
CA ASN A 208 -14.08 3.19 -5.55
C ASN A 208 -14.50 4.51 -4.91
N LEU A 209 -14.23 5.65 -5.53
CA LEU A 209 -14.58 6.97 -5.01
C LEU A 209 -16.09 7.23 -4.94
N GLN A 210 -16.90 6.47 -5.70
CA GLN A 210 -18.38 6.53 -5.65
C GLN A 210 -18.98 5.62 -4.58
N ALA A 211 -18.18 4.74 -3.96
CA ALA A 211 -18.64 3.85 -2.91
C ALA A 211 -18.94 4.62 -1.60
N PRO A 212 -19.64 4.02 -0.64
CA PRO A 212 -19.87 4.61 0.67
C PRO A 212 -18.57 5.05 1.34
N GLN A 213 -18.56 6.26 1.89
CA GLN A 213 -17.39 6.93 2.43
C GLN A 213 -17.53 7.16 3.93
N SER A 214 -16.44 7.03 4.66
CA SER A 214 -16.32 7.47 6.04
C SER A 214 -15.60 8.81 6.09
N ASN A 215 -16.23 9.81 6.73
CA ASN A 215 -15.66 11.15 6.87
C ASN A 215 -15.54 11.49 8.36
N SER A 216 -14.42 12.07 8.75
CA SER A 216 -14.18 12.56 10.11
C SER A 216 -13.58 13.95 10.06
N LEU A 217 -14.08 14.83 10.89
CA LEU A 217 -13.55 16.18 11.11
C LEU A 217 -13.27 16.35 12.60
N SER A 218 -12.02 16.68 12.94
CA SER A 218 -11.58 16.90 14.31
C SER A 218 -11.01 18.31 14.47
N LEU A 219 -11.38 18.99 15.55
CA LEU A 219 -10.81 20.27 15.96
C LEU A 219 -10.14 20.09 17.33
N LYS A 220 -8.86 20.45 17.42
CA LYS A 220 -8.12 20.50 18.67
C LYS A 220 -7.62 21.91 18.90
N VAL A 221 -7.86 22.46 20.08
CA VAL A 221 -7.33 23.76 20.51
C VAL A 221 -6.55 23.56 21.80
N ILE A 222 -5.30 23.97 21.77
CA ILE A 222 -4.43 24.05 22.95
C ILE A 222 -4.23 25.53 23.23
N TYR A 223 -4.56 25.98 24.43
CA TYR A 223 -4.31 27.32 24.89
C TYR A 223 -3.35 27.30 26.08
N TYR A 224 -2.20 27.94 25.93
CA TYR A 224 -1.22 28.08 27.01
C TYR A 224 -1.57 29.31 27.84
N LEU A 225 -1.81 29.09 29.13
CA LEU A 225 -2.04 30.13 30.12
C LEU A 225 -0.77 30.32 30.94
N ASP A 226 -0.13 31.47 30.78
CA ASP A 226 1.00 31.86 31.61
C ASP A 226 0.51 32.57 32.88
N TYR A 227 1.14 32.28 34.02
CA TYR A 227 0.79 32.89 35.30
C TYR A 227 0.82 34.43 35.27
N GLN A 228 1.79 35.05 34.59
CA GLN A 228 1.86 36.51 34.44
C GLN A 228 0.70 37.08 33.65
N THR A 229 0.20 36.35 32.65
CA THR A 229 -0.98 36.75 31.87
C THR A 229 -2.24 36.74 32.74
N ILE A 230 -2.34 35.78 33.65
CA ILE A 230 -3.49 35.67 34.58
C ILE A 230 -3.39 36.76 35.66
N ALA A 231 -2.22 36.95 36.25
CA ALA A 231 -1.97 37.94 37.30
C ALA A 231 -2.20 39.39 36.85
N ASN A 232 -1.97 39.71 35.58
CA ASN A 232 -2.21 41.03 35.00
C ASN A 232 -3.69 41.25 34.52
N ALA A 233 -4.53 40.21 34.54
CA ALA A 233 -5.93 40.27 34.12
C ALA A 233 -6.90 40.38 35.33
N ILE A 234 -6.41 40.28 36.55
CA ILE A 234 -7.09 40.47 37.84
C ILE A 234 -6.67 41.81 38.41
#